data_bd0286c5a10eef07fe99ec2acbab4f68
#
_entry.id   bd0286c5a10eef07fe99ec2acbab4f68
#
_cell.length_a   1.000
_cell.length_b   1.000
_cell.length_c   1.000
_cell.angle_alpha   90.00
_cell.angle_beta   90.00
_cell.angle_gamma   90.00
#
_symmetry.space_group_name_H-M   'P 1'
#
loop_
_entity.id
_entity.type
_entity.pdbx_description
1 polymer ?
#
loop_
_entity_poly.entity_id
_entity_poly.type
_entity_poly.pdbx_seq_one_letter_code
_entity_poly.pdbx_strand_id
1 'polypeptide(L)'
;MKTNFIILLAVFFIIEIYVYQAIRNITTNNYIRIGYWVFTLLAYGIILYWILTFNRASRDHQQIQLMVSAMMIFVLPKLLSVIFLLIGDFTRFVEFGFKYFTAKENYFPERRKFISTTALAAAGIFSALAIDGIIFGKYRHTVRKVKLRFKNLPENFKGYKIVQISDVHSGSFFNPQKLQKAIDLINEQDADVVLFTGDMVNNYADEFKPFIPLFKSIKAKDGKFSILGNHDYGDYGAWNSREEK
;
A
#
# COMPACT_ATOMS: atom_id res chain seq x y z
N MET A 1 -28.21 -1.84 1.36
CA MET A 1 -26.91 -2.51 1.72
C MET A 1 -26.72 -3.89 1.10
N LYS A 2 -27.68 -4.83 1.24
CA LYS A 2 -27.52 -6.22 0.71
C LYS A 2 -27.34 -6.28 -0.81
N THR A 3 -28.09 -5.49 -1.59
CA THR A 3 -28.01 -5.47 -3.06
C THR A 3 -26.63 -5.04 -3.58
N ASN A 4 -26.04 -3.97 -3.00
CA ASN A 4 -24.73 -3.49 -3.41
C ASN A 4 -23.62 -4.50 -3.10
N PHE A 5 -23.78 -5.27 -2.01
CA PHE A 5 -22.82 -6.32 -1.66
C PHE A 5 -22.87 -7.50 -2.64
N ILE A 6 -24.06 -7.91 -3.06
CA ILE A 6 -24.23 -8.97 -4.06
C ILE A 6 -23.64 -8.55 -5.42
N ILE A 7 -23.86 -7.30 -5.84
CA ILE A 7 -23.28 -6.77 -7.08
C ILE A 7 -21.75 -6.78 -6.99
N LEU A 8 -21.19 -6.35 -5.87
CA LEU A 8 -19.75 -6.35 -5.66
C LEU A 8 -19.14 -7.76 -5.76
N LEU A 9 -19.77 -8.74 -5.11
CA LEU A 9 -19.33 -10.14 -5.18
C LEU A 9 -19.42 -10.69 -6.62
N ALA A 10 -20.48 -10.35 -7.36
CA ALA A 10 -20.63 -10.76 -8.76
C ALA A 10 -19.52 -10.15 -9.64
N VAL A 11 -19.20 -8.88 -9.44
CA VAL A 11 -18.10 -8.20 -10.17
C VAL A 11 -16.76 -8.88 -9.89
N PHE A 12 -16.44 -9.16 -8.63
CA PHE A 12 -15.19 -9.88 -8.28
C PHE A 12 -15.17 -11.28 -8.90
N PHE A 13 -16.27 -12.00 -8.88
CA PHE A 13 -16.34 -13.33 -9.50
C PHE A 13 -16.12 -13.29 -11.01
N ILE A 14 -16.68 -12.29 -11.70
CA ILE A 14 -16.45 -12.07 -13.14
C ILE A 14 -14.97 -11.79 -13.40
N ILE A 15 -14.33 -10.94 -12.60
CA ILE A 15 -12.89 -10.65 -12.69
C ILE A 15 -12.08 -11.93 -12.54
N GLU A 16 -12.41 -12.77 -11.56
CA GLU A 16 -11.70 -14.04 -11.33
C GLU A 16 -11.80 -15.00 -12.52
N ILE A 17 -13.01 -15.18 -13.07
CA ILE A 17 -13.19 -16.01 -14.27
C ILE A 17 -12.39 -15.45 -15.44
N TYR A 18 -12.35 -14.13 -15.60
CA TYR A 18 -11.64 -13.49 -16.69
C TYR A 18 -10.12 -13.65 -16.56
N VAL A 19 -9.56 -13.43 -15.39
CA VAL A 19 -8.13 -13.67 -15.10
C VAL A 19 -7.78 -15.15 -15.21
N TYR A 20 -8.67 -16.05 -14.74
CA TYR A 20 -8.47 -17.49 -14.89
C TYR A 20 -8.33 -17.95 -16.35
N GLN A 21 -8.97 -17.27 -17.30
CA GLN A 21 -8.78 -17.56 -18.72
C GLN A 21 -7.33 -17.32 -19.16
N ALA A 22 -6.63 -16.32 -18.60
CA ALA A 22 -5.21 -16.12 -18.89
C ALA A 22 -4.37 -17.31 -18.43
N ILE A 23 -4.67 -17.86 -17.25
CA ILE A 23 -3.97 -19.07 -16.75
C ILE A 23 -4.23 -20.27 -17.66
N ARG A 24 -5.47 -20.45 -18.11
CA ARG A 24 -5.80 -21.52 -19.06
C ARG A 24 -5.09 -21.40 -20.40
N ASN A 25 -4.77 -20.20 -20.83
CA ASN A 25 -4.03 -19.95 -22.08
C ASN A 25 -2.55 -20.29 -21.97
N ILE A 26 -1.99 -20.23 -20.75
CA ILE A 26 -0.55 -20.44 -20.51
C ILE A 26 -0.26 -21.90 -20.19
N THR A 27 -1.14 -22.57 -19.43
CA THR A 27 -0.87 -23.92 -18.94
C THR A 27 -2.09 -24.84 -19.05
N THR A 28 -1.82 -26.10 -19.39
CA THR A 28 -2.78 -27.21 -19.35
C THR A 28 -2.71 -28.00 -18.03
N ASN A 29 -1.73 -27.69 -17.16
CA ASN A 29 -1.53 -28.40 -15.90
C ASN A 29 -2.68 -28.11 -14.93
N ASN A 30 -3.45 -29.14 -14.59
CA ASN A 30 -4.59 -29.03 -13.71
C ASN A 30 -4.21 -28.65 -12.27
N TYR A 31 -3.03 -29.03 -11.79
CA TYR A 31 -2.57 -28.63 -10.45
C TYR A 31 -2.39 -27.12 -10.33
N ILE A 32 -1.86 -26.45 -11.36
CA ILE A 32 -1.73 -24.99 -11.40
C ILE A 32 -3.11 -24.34 -11.44
N ARG A 33 -4.03 -24.87 -12.24
CA ARG A 33 -5.40 -24.37 -12.37
C ARG A 33 -6.20 -24.51 -11.07
N ILE A 34 -6.09 -25.64 -10.41
CA ILE A 34 -6.72 -25.87 -9.09
C ILE A 34 -6.06 -24.97 -8.03
N GLY A 35 -4.73 -24.87 -8.03
CA GLY A 35 -3.96 -24.02 -7.12
C GLY A 35 -4.40 -22.55 -7.20
N TYR A 36 -4.67 -22.02 -8.40
CA TYR A 36 -5.22 -20.68 -8.57
C TYR A 36 -6.54 -20.50 -7.82
N TRP A 37 -7.51 -21.42 -7.99
CA TRP A 37 -8.80 -21.32 -7.33
C TRP A 37 -8.70 -21.48 -5.82
N VAL A 38 -7.91 -22.43 -5.34
CA VAL A 38 -7.65 -22.60 -3.90
C VAL A 38 -7.07 -21.33 -3.30
N PHE A 39 -6.03 -20.77 -3.92
CA PHE A 39 -5.40 -19.53 -3.48
C PHE A 39 -6.39 -18.36 -3.49
N THR A 40 -7.18 -18.21 -4.56
CA THR A 40 -8.18 -17.17 -4.69
C THR A 40 -9.26 -17.28 -3.61
N LEU A 41 -9.79 -18.48 -3.37
CA LEU A 41 -10.81 -18.71 -2.34
C LEU A 41 -10.28 -18.42 -0.93
N LEU A 42 -9.03 -18.81 -0.64
CA LEU A 42 -8.39 -18.50 0.65
C LEU A 42 -8.20 -16.98 0.83
N ALA A 43 -7.72 -16.29 -0.20
CA ALA A 43 -7.50 -14.84 -0.15
C ALA A 43 -8.80 -14.08 0.09
N TYR A 44 -9.87 -14.39 -0.66
CA TYR A 44 -11.17 -13.76 -0.44
C TYR A 44 -11.82 -14.20 0.87
N GLY A 45 -11.63 -15.45 1.30
CA GLY A 45 -12.09 -15.92 2.61
C GLY A 45 -11.50 -15.11 3.76
N ILE A 46 -10.20 -14.80 3.71
CA ILE A 46 -9.52 -13.96 4.69
C ILE A 46 -10.06 -12.52 4.63
N ILE A 47 -10.20 -11.94 3.44
CA ILE A 47 -10.75 -10.59 3.28
C ILE A 47 -12.17 -10.51 3.82
N LEU A 48 -13.01 -11.49 3.49
CA LEU A 48 -14.39 -11.58 3.96
C LEU A 48 -14.46 -11.72 5.49
N TYR A 49 -13.60 -12.57 6.07
CA TYR A 49 -13.50 -12.71 7.53
C TYR A 49 -13.22 -11.35 8.18
N TRP A 50 -12.25 -10.59 7.69
CA TRP A 50 -11.95 -9.26 8.24
C TRP A 50 -13.09 -8.26 8.03
N ILE A 51 -13.79 -8.30 6.89
CA ILE A 51 -14.97 -7.44 6.65
C ILE A 51 -16.10 -7.76 7.65
N LEU A 52 -16.36 -9.05 7.92
CA LEU A 52 -17.42 -9.47 8.82
C LEU A 52 -17.09 -9.23 10.30
N THR A 53 -15.82 -9.31 10.67
CA THR A 53 -15.35 -9.07 12.04
C THR A 53 -14.99 -7.61 12.31
N PHE A 54 -15.01 -6.76 11.29
CA PHE A 54 -14.66 -5.35 11.43
C PHE A 54 -15.65 -4.61 12.31
N ASN A 55 -15.15 -4.08 13.41
CA ASN A 55 -15.92 -3.22 14.31
C ASN A 55 -15.37 -1.79 14.25
N ARG A 56 -16.18 -0.87 13.72
CA ARG A 56 -15.82 0.56 13.62
C ARG A 56 -15.50 1.21 14.97
N ALA A 57 -16.14 0.72 16.04
CA ALA A 57 -15.95 1.26 17.38
C ALA A 57 -14.67 0.75 18.07
N SER A 58 -14.05 -0.31 17.55
CA SER A 58 -12.85 -0.91 18.17
C SER A 58 -11.59 -0.07 18.06
N ARG A 59 -11.60 0.97 17.20
CA ARG A 59 -10.41 1.79 16.89
C ARG A 59 -9.20 0.93 16.43
N ASP A 60 -9.46 -0.29 15.96
CA ASP A 60 -8.43 -1.22 15.51
C ASP A 60 -7.97 -0.89 14.09
N HIS A 61 -6.98 0.03 14.01
CA HIS A 61 -6.38 0.41 12.73
C HIS A 61 -5.57 -0.70 12.08
N GLN A 62 -5.09 -1.67 12.86
CA GLN A 62 -4.31 -2.80 12.34
C GLN A 62 -5.19 -3.66 11.43
N GLN A 63 -6.45 -3.89 11.81
CA GLN A 63 -7.39 -4.65 10.98
C GLN A 63 -7.66 -3.96 9.65
N ILE A 64 -7.88 -2.63 9.64
CA ILE A 64 -8.06 -1.84 8.41
C ILE A 64 -6.81 -1.95 7.52
N GLN A 65 -5.64 -1.78 8.12
CA GLN A 65 -4.37 -1.86 7.39
C GLN A 65 -4.15 -3.24 6.76
N LEU A 66 -4.48 -4.33 7.47
CA LEU A 66 -4.41 -5.69 6.94
C LEU A 66 -5.38 -5.90 5.79
N MET A 67 -6.62 -5.39 5.89
CA MET A 67 -7.62 -5.44 4.82
C MET A 67 -7.14 -4.71 3.57
N VAL A 68 -6.65 -3.47 3.71
CA VAL A 68 -6.12 -2.68 2.59
C VAL A 68 -4.89 -3.35 1.97
N SER A 69 -3.99 -3.89 2.80
CA SER A 69 -2.82 -4.64 2.34
C SER A 69 -3.21 -5.88 1.54
N ALA A 70 -4.20 -6.64 2.01
CA ALA A 70 -4.70 -7.80 1.28
C ALA A 70 -5.34 -7.41 -0.05
N MET A 71 -6.12 -6.33 -0.09
CA MET A 71 -6.68 -5.82 -1.34
C MET A 71 -5.57 -5.39 -2.32
N MET A 72 -4.53 -4.72 -1.84
CA MET A 72 -3.38 -4.32 -2.67
C MET A 72 -2.61 -5.52 -3.23
N ILE A 73 -2.46 -6.59 -2.45
CA ILE A 73 -1.68 -7.76 -2.85
C ILE A 73 -2.49 -8.70 -3.76
N PHE A 74 -3.79 -8.87 -3.50
CA PHE A 74 -4.60 -9.90 -4.15
C PHE A 74 -5.59 -9.37 -5.19
N VAL A 75 -6.18 -8.20 -4.97
CA VAL A 75 -7.25 -7.67 -5.85
C VAL A 75 -6.67 -6.75 -6.92
N LEU A 76 -5.85 -5.79 -6.53
CA LEU A 76 -5.32 -4.78 -7.45
C LEU A 76 -4.48 -5.38 -8.60
N PRO A 77 -3.63 -6.41 -8.39
CA PRO A 77 -2.92 -7.08 -9.47
C PRO A 77 -3.84 -7.75 -10.50
N LYS A 78 -4.98 -8.26 -10.04
CA LYS A 78 -5.98 -8.86 -10.95
C LYS A 78 -6.66 -7.80 -11.81
N LEU A 79 -6.97 -6.64 -11.24
CA LEU A 79 -7.47 -5.51 -12.02
C LEU A 79 -6.46 -5.06 -13.07
N LEU A 80 -5.18 -5.02 -12.72
CA LEU A 80 -4.10 -4.75 -13.67
C LEU A 80 -4.08 -5.80 -14.80
N SER A 81 -4.20 -7.10 -14.46
CA SER A 81 -4.30 -8.18 -15.45
C SER A 81 -5.49 -7.99 -16.39
N VAL A 82 -6.65 -7.59 -15.85
CA VAL A 82 -7.87 -7.34 -16.65
C VAL A 82 -7.62 -6.27 -17.71
N ILE A 83 -6.89 -5.20 -17.39
CA ILE A 83 -6.57 -4.14 -18.36
C ILE A 83 -5.80 -4.72 -19.56
N PHE A 84 -4.76 -5.51 -19.33
CA PHE A 84 -3.98 -6.14 -20.41
C PHE A 84 -4.83 -7.12 -21.22
N LEU A 85 -5.68 -7.90 -20.58
CA LEU A 85 -6.55 -8.86 -21.23
C LEU A 85 -7.61 -8.17 -22.10
N LEU A 86 -8.20 -7.06 -21.61
CA LEU A 86 -9.15 -6.25 -22.37
C LEU A 86 -8.50 -5.61 -23.62
N ILE A 87 -7.26 -5.15 -23.52
CA ILE A 87 -6.50 -4.68 -24.70
C ILE A 87 -6.36 -5.81 -25.71
N GLY A 88 -6.05 -7.02 -25.26
CA GLY A 88 -5.99 -8.21 -26.12
C GLY A 88 -7.32 -8.56 -26.77
N ASP A 89 -8.41 -8.45 -26.03
CA ASP A 89 -9.75 -8.72 -26.55
C ASP A 89 -10.22 -7.64 -27.52
N PHE A 90 -9.92 -6.37 -27.23
CA PHE A 90 -10.20 -5.27 -28.12
C PHE A 90 -9.49 -5.44 -29.47
N THR A 91 -8.20 -5.79 -29.45
CA THR A 91 -7.46 -6.03 -30.72
C THR A 91 -8.06 -7.19 -31.51
N ARG A 92 -8.54 -8.24 -30.85
CA ARG A 92 -9.25 -9.36 -31.52
C ARG A 92 -10.59 -8.91 -32.11
N PHE A 93 -11.32 -8.08 -31.39
CA PHE A 93 -12.58 -7.52 -31.87
C PHE A 93 -12.37 -6.69 -33.14
N VAL A 94 -11.34 -5.84 -33.17
CA VAL A 94 -10.96 -5.06 -34.35
C VAL A 94 -10.57 -5.97 -35.51
N GLU A 95 -9.73 -6.99 -35.27
CA GLU A 95 -9.36 -7.98 -36.29
C GLU A 95 -10.58 -8.74 -36.83
N PHE A 96 -11.52 -9.10 -35.97
CA PHE A 96 -12.75 -9.75 -36.40
C PHE A 96 -13.56 -8.86 -37.35
N GLY A 97 -13.68 -7.56 -37.04
CA GLY A 97 -14.31 -6.60 -37.91
C GLY A 97 -13.63 -6.50 -39.28
N PHE A 98 -12.28 -6.42 -39.31
CA PHE A 98 -11.52 -6.38 -40.58
C PHE A 98 -11.66 -7.69 -41.38
N LYS A 99 -11.70 -8.84 -40.74
CA LYS A 99 -11.94 -10.14 -41.41
C LYS A 99 -13.27 -10.17 -42.13
N TYR A 100 -14.30 -9.60 -41.56
CA TYR A 100 -15.62 -9.55 -42.18
C TYR A 100 -15.56 -8.85 -43.55
N PHE A 101 -14.66 -7.85 -43.70
CA PHE A 101 -14.50 -7.11 -44.95
C PHE A 101 -13.43 -7.65 -45.92
N THR A 102 -12.44 -8.44 -45.40
CA THR A 102 -11.25 -8.80 -46.23
C THR A 102 -11.13 -10.30 -46.53
N ALA A 103 -11.98 -11.17 -45.94
CA ALA A 103 -11.99 -12.63 -46.10
C ALA A 103 -10.62 -13.34 -45.81
N LYS A 104 -9.65 -12.66 -45.18
CA LYS A 104 -8.35 -13.25 -44.80
C LYS A 104 -8.40 -13.86 -43.39
N GLU A 105 -8.01 -15.12 -43.27
CA GLU A 105 -7.87 -15.77 -41.97
C GLU A 105 -6.45 -15.59 -41.42
N ASN A 106 -6.31 -14.80 -40.35
CA ASN A 106 -5.10 -14.72 -39.56
C ASN A 106 -5.41 -15.09 -38.10
N TYR A 107 -5.15 -16.33 -37.73
CA TYR A 107 -5.27 -16.78 -36.35
C TYR A 107 -3.89 -16.80 -35.69
N PHE A 108 -3.67 -15.99 -34.65
CA PHE A 108 -2.41 -15.88 -33.94
C PHE A 108 -2.54 -16.40 -32.49
N PRO A 109 -2.48 -17.73 -32.25
CA PRO A 109 -2.60 -18.29 -30.89
C PRO A 109 -1.46 -17.85 -29.97
N GLU A 110 -0.27 -17.61 -30.53
CA GLU A 110 0.91 -17.14 -29.79
C GLU A 110 0.70 -15.75 -29.18
N ARG A 111 0.00 -14.87 -29.87
CA ARG A 111 -0.34 -13.54 -29.36
C ARG A 111 -1.21 -13.62 -28.11
N ARG A 112 -2.20 -14.50 -28.07
CA ARG A 112 -3.06 -14.73 -26.90
C ARG A 112 -2.24 -15.19 -25.72
N LYS A 113 -1.33 -16.14 -25.93
CA LYS A 113 -0.41 -16.63 -24.92
C LYS A 113 0.52 -15.51 -24.43
N PHE A 114 1.07 -14.73 -25.35
CA PHE A 114 1.91 -13.58 -25.02
C PHE A 114 1.18 -12.57 -24.13
N ILE A 115 -0.01 -12.10 -24.53
CA ILE A 115 -0.80 -11.14 -23.74
C ILE A 115 -1.13 -11.70 -22.35
N SER A 116 -1.56 -12.98 -22.29
CA SER A 116 -1.86 -13.63 -20.99
C SER A 116 -0.62 -13.72 -20.11
N THR A 117 0.54 -14.06 -20.68
CA THR A 117 1.80 -14.12 -19.93
C THR A 117 2.21 -12.75 -19.43
N THR A 118 2.13 -11.72 -20.28
CA THR A 118 2.45 -10.33 -19.91
C THR A 118 1.51 -9.82 -18.80
N ALA A 119 0.20 -10.10 -18.91
CA ALA A 119 -0.78 -9.72 -17.90
C ALA A 119 -0.48 -10.33 -16.52
N LEU A 120 -0.19 -11.63 -16.49
CA LEU A 120 0.11 -12.33 -15.24
C LEU A 120 1.50 -11.98 -14.69
N ALA A 121 2.48 -11.74 -15.55
CA ALA A 121 3.81 -11.28 -15.14
C ALA A 121 3.73 -9.88 -14.53
N ALA A 122 3.01 -8.94 -15.15
CA ALA A 122 2.80 -7.60 -14.61
C ALA A 122 2.09 -7.64 -13.25
N ALA A 123 1.05 -8.48 -13.10
CA ALA A 123 0.37 -8.70 -11.84
C ALA A 123 1.29 -9.28 -10.77
N GLY A 124 2.10 -10.27 -11.12
CA GLY A 124 3.06 -10.89 -10.20
C GLY A 124 4.12 -9.90 -9.72
N ILE A 125 4.67 -9.10 -10.63
CA ILE A 125 5.64 -8.04 -10.30
C ILE A 125 4.98 -7.01 -9.36
N PHE A 126 3.76 -6.57 -9.69
CA PHE A 126 3.02 -5.63 -8.83
C PHE A 126 2.78 -6.20 -7.43
N SER A 127 2.33 -7.46 -7.33
CA SER A 127 2.14 -8.13 -6.03
C SER A 127 3.45 -8.20 -5.23
N ALA A 128 4.56 -8.56 -5.88
CA ALA A 128 5.87 -8.62 -5.24
C ALA A 128 6.33 -7.26 -4.71
N LEU A 129 6.16 -6.20 -5.51
CA LEU A 129 6.48 -4.83 -5.10
C LEU A 129 5.57 -4.34 -3.96
N ALA A 130 4.27 -4.69 -4.00
CA ALA A 130 3.34 -4.37 -2.92
C ALA A 130 3.72 -5.07 -1.62
N ILE A 131 4.06 -6.36 -1.67
CA ILE A 131 4.54 -7.12 -0.51
C ILE A 131 5.82 -6.50 0.04
N ASP A 132 6.79 -6.19 -0.82
CA ASP A 132 8.04 -5.55 -0.41
C ASP A 132 7.79 -4.18 0.26
N GLY A 133 6.95 -3.33 -0.34
CA GLY A 133 6.58 -2.02 0.20
C GLY A 133 5.89 -2.11 1.56
N ILE A 134 4.92 -3.02 1.70
CA ILE A 134 4.11 -3.18 2.92
C ILE A 134 4.93 -3.78 4.06
N ILE A 135 5.78 -4.78 3.78
CA ILE A 135 6.52 -5.51 4.82
C ILE A 135 7.84 -4.83 5.17
N PHE A 136 8.58 -4.38 4.17
CA PHE A 136 9.94 -3.88 4.33
C PHE A 136 10.08 -2.39 4.03
N GLY A 137 9.37 -1.88 3.01
CA GLY A 137 9.54 -0.52 2.50
C GLY A 137 9.34 0.55 3.55
N LYS A 138 8.34 0.41 4.41
CA LYS A 138 8.03 1.34 5.51
C LYS A 138 9.13 1.43 6.59
N TYR A 139 10.11 0.52 6.59
CA TYR A 139 11.25 0.54 7.51
C TYR A 139 12.57 0.93 6.81
N ARG A 140 12.55 1.24 5.51
CA ARG A 140 13.75 1.66 4.76
C ARG A 140 13.92 3.18 4.85
N HIS A 141 14.30 3.64 6.03
CA HIS A 141 14.55 5.06 6.25
C HIS A 141 15.88 5.49 5.62
N THR A 142 15.91 6.70 5.05
CA THR A 142 17.08 7.31 4.44
C THR A 142 17.24 8.73 4.93
N VAL A 143 18.48 9.14 5.15
CA VAL A 143 18.79 10.52 5.52
C VAL A 143 19.04 11.34 4.25
N ARG A 144 18.28 12.41 4.08
CA ARG A 144 18.50 13.40 3.01
C ARG A 144 19.19 14.62 3.58
N LYS A 145 20.39 14.91 3.10
CA LYS A 145 21.18 16.08 3.57
C LYS A 145 21.01 17.23 2.60
N VAL A 146 20.53 18.37 3.13
CA VAL A 146 20.37 19.61 2.37
C VAL A 146 21.21 20.68 3.03
N LYS A 147 22.11 21.31 2.27
CA LYS A 147 22.94 22.41 2.74
C LYS A 147 22.30 23.73 2.35
N LEU A 148 21.80 24.45 3.34
CA LEU A 148 21.25 25.78 3.15
C LEU A 148 22.35 26.85 3.34
N ARG A 149 22.31 27.90 2.54
CA ARG A 149 23.25 29.02 2.60
C ARG A 149 22.46 30.34 2.65
N PHE A 150 22.70 31.12 3.68
CA PHE A 150 22.08 32.43 3.86
C PHE A 150 23.16 33.49 3.94
N LYS A 151 22.99 34.64 3.22
CA LYS A 151 23.98 35.73 3.22
C LYS A 151 24.12 36.39 4.60
N ASN A 152 23.01 36.46 5.35
CA ASN A 152 22.93 37.14 6.63
C ASN A 152 22.82 36.17 7.81
N LEU A 153 23.36 34.96 7.68
CA LEU A 153 23.35 33.99 8.76
C LEU A 153 24.31 34.45 9.88
N PRO A 154 23.82 34.61 11.13
CA PRO A 154 24.69 34.91 12.26
C PRO A 154 25.77 33.83 12.44
N GLU A 155 26.96 34.26 12.88
CA GLU A 155 28.10 33.33 13.02
C GLU A 155 27.80 32.10 13.88
N ASN A 156 27.02 32.26 14.95
CA ASN A 156 26.65 31.19 15.87
C ASN A 156 25.81 30.09 15.23
N PHE A 157 25.20 30.34 14.07
CA PHE A 157 24.42 29.36 13.32
C PHE A 157 25.20 28.73 12.17
N LYS A 158 26.47 29.09 11.99
CA LYS A 158 27.31 28.42 10.99
C LYS A 158 27.52 26.96 11.38
N GLY A 159 27.12 26.06 10.48
CA GLY A 159 27.21 24.62 10.71
C GLY A 159 26.11 24.04 11.59
N TYR A 160 25.10 24.84 11.97
CA TYR A 160 23.95 24.40 12.76
C TYR A 160 23.17 23.30 12.02
N LYS A 161 22.90 22.19 12.69
CA LYS A 161 22.28 21.01 12.14
C LYS A 161 20.84 20.88 12.62
N ILE A 162 19.90 20.93 11.69
CA ILE A 162 18.48 20.72 11.92
C ILE A 162 18.11 19.35 11.36
N VAL A 163 17.57 18.47 12.20
CA VAL A 163 16.92 17.25 11.72
C VAL A 163 15.42 17.49 11.71
N GLN A 164 14.80 17.32 10.56
CA GLN A 164 13.36 17.37 10.41
C GLN A 164 12.80 15.95 10.26
N ILE A 165 11.73 15.67 11.02
CA ILE A 165 10.95 14.42 10.97
C ILE A 165 9.50 14.84 10.70
N SER A 166 8.82 14.12 9.83
CA SER A 166 7.40 14.36 9.49
C SER A 166 6.69 13.03 9.21
N ASP A 167 5.37 13.03 9.28
CA ASP A 167 4.51 11.98 8.76
C ASP A 167 4.88 10.56 9.27
N VAL A 168 5.06 10.42 10.57
CA VAL A 168 5.40 9.13 11.18
C VAL A 168 4.26 8.15 11.06
N HIS A 169 3.00 8.60 11.22
CA HIS A 169 1.83 7.74 11.13
C HIS A 169 1.99 6.45 11.92
N SER A 170 2.25 6.57 13.23
CA SER A 170 2.65 5.48 14.12
C SER A 170 1.69 4.29 14.13
N GLY A 171 0.39 4.53 13.91
CA GLY A 171 -0.62 3.48 13.74
C GLY A 171 -0.37 2.54 12.55
N SER A 172 0.54 2.91 11.63
CA SER A 172 0.94 2.07 10.50
C SER A 172 2.04 1.06 10.84
N PHE A 173 2.60 1.11 12.05
CA PHE A 173 3.67 0.22 12.48
C PHE A 173 3.19 -0.77 13.55
N PHE A 174 3.41 -2.06 13.31
CA PHE A 174 3.04 -3.12 14.25
C PHE A 174 4.09 -3.35 15.35
N ASN A 175 5.34 -2.93 15.11
CA ASN A 175 6.45 -3.23 16.01
C ASN A 175 7.34 -2.00 16.18
N PRO A 176 7.30 -1.34 17.38
CA PRO A 176 8.13 -0.19 17.68
C PRO A 176 9.64 -0.45 17.51
N GLN A 177 10.11 -1.67 17.87
CA GLN A 177 11.52 -2.03 17.83
C GLN A 177 12.11 -1.95 16.39
N LYS A 178 11.27 -2.19 15.38
CA LYS A 178 11.71 -2.05 13.97
C LYS A 178 12.02 -0.60 13.57
N LEU A 179 11.52 0.39 14.34
CA LEU A 179 11.85 1.80 14.14
C LEU A 179 13.16 2.23 14.84
N GLN A 180 13.78 1.35 15.65
CA GLN A 180 15.04 1.68 16.32
C GLN A 180 16.09 2.18 15.35
N LYS A 181 16.21 1.50 14.19
CA LYS A 181 17.13 1.92 13.13
C LYS A 181 16.89 3.36 12.63
N ALA A 182 15.64 3.81 12.58
CA ALA A 182 15.31 5.18 12.20
C ALA A 182 15.79 6.18 13.29
N ILE A 183 15.59 5.84 14.55
CA ILE A 183 16.05 6.65 15.68
C ILE A 183 17.59 6.71 15.71
N ASP A 184 18.26 5.60 15.44
CA ASP A 184 19.73 5.54 15.37
C ASP A 184 20.23 6.47 14.24
N LEU A 185 19.62 6.39 13.05
CA LEU A 185 19.94 7.28 11.92
C LEU A 185 19.72 8.77 12.28
N ILE A 186 18.70 9.11 13.06
CA ILE A 186 18.46 10.48 13.53
C ILE A 186 19.59 10.89 14.49
N ASN A 187 19.92 10.06 15.47
CA ASN A 187 20.94 10.34 16.47
C ASN A 187 22.35 10.44 15.87
N GLU A 188 22.65 9.66 14.83
CA GLU A 188 23.91 9.73 14.07
C GLU A 188 24.13 11.08 13.37
N GLN A 189 23.08 11.89 13.17
CA GLN A 189 23.26 13.20 12.57
C GLN A 189 23.87 14.22 13.53
N ASP A 190 23.90 13.95 14.84
CA ASP A 190 24.39 14.88 15.88
C ASP A 190 23.71 16.23 15.74
N ALA A 191 22.40 16.24 15.81
CA ALA A 191 21.55 17.40 15.57
C ALA A 191 21.69 18.44 16.69
N ASP A 192 21.72 19.71 16.32
CA ASP A 192 21.58 20.79 17.29
C ASP A 192 20.10 20.90 17.71
N VAL A 193 19.18 20.81 16.75
CA VAL A 193 17.72 20.77 17.03
C VAL A 193 17.04 19.70 16.20
N VAL A 194 16.00 19.08 16.77
CA VAL A 194 15.08 18.19 16.06
C VAL A 194 13.71 18.82 15.98
N LEU A 195 13.19 18.96 14.77
CA LEU A 195 11.87 19.50 14.47
C LEU A 195 10.96 18.40 13.96
N PHE A 196 9.82 18.24 14.62
CA PHE A 196 8.76 17.34 14.18
C PHE A 196 7.62 18.17 13.58
N THR A 197 7.30 17.94 12.30
CA THR A 197 6.39 18.81 11.55
C THR A 197 5.00 18.22 11.36
N GLY A 198 4.59 17.31 12.24
CA GLY A 198 3.22 16.80 12.34
C GLY A 198 3.01 15.40 11.78
N ASP A 199 1.77 14.93 11.91
CA ASP A 199 1.28 13.61 11.54
C ASP A 199 2.01 12.46 12.27
N MET A 200 2.01 12.56 13.58
CA MET A 200 2.59 11.54 14.47
C MET A 200 1.75 10.27 14.50
N VAL A 201 0.43 10.42 14.38
CA VAL A 201 -0.56 9.33 14.43
C VAL A 201 -1.35 9.25 13.13
N ASN A 202 -2.12 8.17 12.94
CA ASN A 202 -3.06 8.08 11.83
C ASN A 202 -4.39 8.77 12.18
N ASN A 203 -4.89 8.54 13.41
CA ASN A 203 -6.19 9.06 13.84
C ASN A 203 -6.31 9.30 15.35
N TYR A 204 -5.59 8.53 16.19
CA TYR A 204 -5.77 8.56 17.65
C TYR A 204 -4.43 8.67 18.35
N ALA A 205 -4.35 9.52 19.38
CA ALA A 205 -3.14 9.70 20.19
C ALA A 205 -2.62 8.40 20.82
N ASP A 206 -3.51 7.45 21.11
CA ASP A 206 -3.16 6.15 21.67
C ASP A 206 -2.25 5.31 20.77
N GLU A 207 -2.27 5.54 19.45
CA GLU A 207 -1.41 4.85 18.47
C GLU A 207 0.08 5.11 18.75
N PHE A 208 0.41 6.28 19.30
CA PHE A 208 1.79 6.66 19.58
C PHE A 208 2.32 6.15 20.93
N LYS A 209 1.44 5.76 21.86
CA LYS A 209 1.86 5.32 23.21
C LYS A 209 2.99 4.27 23.20
N PRO A 210 2.93 3.21 22.38
CA PRO A 210 4.00 2.20 22.33
C PRO A 210 5.36 2.75 21.85
N PHE A 211 5.35 3.90 21.16
CA PHE A 211 6.53 4.50 20.54
C PHE A 211 7.18 5.59 21.42
N ILE A 212 6.52 6.04 22.47
CA ILE A 212 7.01 7.09 23.37
C ILE A 212 8.44 6.81 23.88
N PRO A 213 8.77 5.61 24.40
CA PRO A 213 10.12 5.34 24.90
C PRO A 213 11.18 5.49 23.79
N LEU A 214 10.85 5.06 22.58
CA LEU A 214 11.72 5.11 21.42
C LEU A 214 12.01 6.56 21.00
N PHE A 215 10.97 7.37 20.84
CA PHE A 215 11.10 8.79 20.47
C PHE A 215 11.74 9.65 21.58
N LYS A 216 11.58 9.25 22.84
CA LYS A 216 12.29 9.85 23.97
C LYS A 216 13.80 9.75 23.81
N SER A 217 14.33 8.68 23.21
CA SER A 217 15.75 8.43 23.01
C SER A 217 16.40 9.28 21.90
N ILE A 218 15.63 10.04 21.13
CA ILE A 218 16.15 11.01 20.18
C ILE A 218 16.92 12.12 20.94
N LYS A 219 18.14 12.42 20.46
CA LYS A 219 19.05 13.40 21.06
C LYS A 219 19.09 14.66 20.20
N ALA A 220 19.14 15.81 20.85
CA ALA A 220 19.38 17.11 20.22
C ALA A 220 19.94 18.03 21.29
N LYS A 221 20.88 18.92 20.91
CA LYS A 221 21.62 19.80 21.86
C LYS A 221 20.69 20.89 22.41
N ASP A 222 19.94 21.56 21.52
CA ASP A 222 19.10 22.71 21.86
C ASP A 222 17.62 22.29 22.05
N GLY A 223 17.30 21.02 21.83
CA GLY A 223 15.98 20.48 22.14
C GLY A 223 15.25 19.88 20.94
N LYS A 224 14.05 19.40 21.26
CA LYS A 224 13.11 18.79 20.32
C LYS A 224 11.81 19.56 20.36
N PHE A 225 11.33 19.98 19.20
CA PHE A 225 10.09 20.76 19.07
C PHE A 225 9.15 20.09 18.08
N SER A 226 7.86 20.19 18.33
CA SER A 226 6.83 19.61 17.47
C SER A 226 5.68 20.57 17.23
N ILE A 227 5.05 20.43 16.07
CA ILE A 227 3.75 20.99 15.74
C ILE A 227 2.80 19.86 15.39
N LEU A 228 1.51 20.12 15.37
CA LEU A 228 0.49 19.16 14.95
C LEU A 228 0.33 19.21 13.43
N GLY A 229 0.18 18.04 12.81
CA GLY A 229 -0.30 17.87 11.45
C GLY A 229 -1.81 17.59 11.41
N ASN A 230 -2.39 17.45 10.23
CA ASN A 230 -3.83 17.28 10.09
C ASN A 230 -4.36 15.97 10.69
N HIS A 231 -3.57 14.91 10.73
CA HIS A 231 -3.94 13.64 11.37
C HIS A 231 -3.94 13.74 12.90
N ASP A 232 -3.09 14.57 13.48
CA ASP A 232 -2.97 14.72 14.93
C ASP A 232 -4.18 15.40 15.57
N TYR A 233 -5.02 16.10 14.76
CA TYR A 233 -6.28 16.68 15.24
C TYR A 233 -7.40 15.65 15.42
N GLY A 234 -7.22 14.41 15.00
CA GLY A 234 -8.20 13.33 15.17
C GLY A 234 -9.44 13.45 14.26
N ASP A 235 -9.42 14.29 13.22
CA ASP A 235 -10.56 14.52 12.32
C ASP A 235 -10.94 13.29 11.50
N TYR A 236 -10.03 12.35 11.33
CA TYR A 236 -10.25 11.10 10.60
C TYR A 236 -10.72 9.94 11.49
N GLY A 237 -10.72 10.15 12.81
CA GLY A 237 -11.20 9.19 13.80
C GLY A 237 -12.73 9.15 13.94
N ALA A 238 -13.24 8.03 14.47
CA ALA A 238 -14.62 7.94 14.90
C ALA A 238 -14.70 8.27 16.40
N TRP A 239 -15.48 9.30 16.75
CA TRP A 239 -15.67 9.80 18.11
C TRP A 239 -17.14 9.72 18.49
N ASN A 240 -17.46 9.34 19.74
CA ASN A 240 -18.84 9.29 20.21
C ASN A 240 -19.39 10.70 20.53
N SER A 241 -18.50 11.61 20.89
CA SER A 241 -18.84 13.03 21.12
C SER A 241 -17.65 13.94 20.78
N ARG A 242 -17.90 15.26 20.75
CA ARG A 242 -16.85 16.26 20.50
C ARG A 242 -15.89 16.38 21.68
N GLU A 243 -16.39 16.11 22.90
CA GLU A 243 -15.59 16.17 24.13
C GLU A 243 -14.63 14.98 24.23
N GLU A 244 -14.95 13.85 23.56
CA GLU A 244 -14.07 12.68 23.50
C GLU A 244 -12.90 12.87 22.54
N LYS A 245 -13.06 13.74 21.56
CA LYS A 245 -12.05 14.10 20.57
C LYS A 245 -10.98 15.03 21.15
#